data_609bca617b2f2d57281fa91ec2b7d484
#
_entry.id   609bca617b2f2d57281fa91ec2b7d484
#
_cell.length_a   1.000
_cell.length_b   1.000
_cell.length_c   1.000
_cell.angle_alpha   90.00
_cell.angle_beta   90.00
_cell.angle_gamma   90.00
#
_symmetry.space_group_name_H-M   'P 1'
#
loop_
_entity.id
_entity.type
_entity.pdbx_description
1 polymer ?
#
loop_
_entity_poly.entity_id
_entity_poly.type
_entity_poly.pdbx_seq_one_letter_code
_entity_poly.pdbx_strand_id
1 'polypeptide(L)'
;MQQTLWAFESYLAANRNTEKPVLHISLNPSVDDRLTDGQFAELAREYMQKMGYGDQPYIVYLHEDIDRRHVHIVSTCVKENGEKISDAYEWNRSMKACRELENRFGLKPVADKRNELLEPYLKKADYRDGGVKRQVGNILKSIFTAYRFQTFGEFSAMLSCFNIEAKQVRGEFEGSPYNGIVYTLTDDAGRPVSVSYTHLTLPTKA
;
A
#
# COMPACT_ATOMS: atom_id res chain seq x y z
N MET A 1 -6.60 -1.12 30.80
CA MET A 1 -6.42 0.06 29.94
C MET A 1 -5.41 1.08 30.51
N GLN A 2 -5.51 1.56 31.75
CA GLN A 2 -4.53 2.48 32.35
C GLN A 2 -3.09 1.94 32.43
N GLN A 3 -2.88 0.68 32.85
CA GLN A 3 -1.54 0.06 32.94
C GLN A 3 -0.85 -0.04 31.57
N THR A 4 -1.61 -0.17 30.52
CA THR A 4 -1.12 -0.26 29.15
C THR A 4 -0.61 1.08 28.64
N LEU A 5 -1.33 2.16 28.95
CA LEU A 5 -0.90 3.52 28.59
C LEU A 5 0.42 3.88 29.29
N TRP A 6 0.59 3.52 30.56
CA TRP A 6 1.83 3.79 31.30
C TRP A 6 3.05 3.10 30.72
N ALA A 7 2.90 1.90 30.14
CA ALA A 7 4.00 1.21 29.49
C ALA A 7 4.54 1.95 28.26
N PHE A 8 3.74 2.81 27.63
CA PHE A 8 4.14 3.61 26.48
C PHE A 8 4.59 5.03 26.85
N GLU A 9 4.14 5.56 27.99
CA GLU A 9 4.39 6.97 28.37
C GLU A 9 5.88 7.31 28.43
N SER A 10 6.71 6.46 29.04
CA SER A 10 8.15 6.69 29.14
C SER A 10 8.82 6.79 27.77
N TYR A 11 8.44 5.91 26.84
CA TYR A 11 8.97 5.88 25.48
C TYR A 11 8.49 7.08 24.66
N LEU A 12 7.23 7.44 24.75
CA LEU A 12 6.66 8.59 24.04
C LEU A 12 7.21 9.92 24.57
N ALA A 13 7.49 10.00 25.89
CA ALA A 13 8.05 11.18 26.52
C ALA A 13 9.56 11.35 26.20
N ALA A 14 10.26 10.26 25.89
CA ALA A 14 11.71 10.26 25.66
C ALA A 14 12.11 11.02 24.39
N ASN A 15 11.21 11.12 23.39
CA ASN A 15 11.50 11.84 22.15
C ASN A 15 10.25 12.58 21.64
N ARG A 16 10.26 13.91 21.79
CA ARG A 16 9.18 14.80 21.32
C ARG A 16 9.32 15.28 19.87
N ASN A 17 10.45 14.98 19.23
CA ASN A 17 10.74 15.40 17.86
C ASN A 17 10.18 14.40 16.83
N THR A 18 9.77 13.22 17.25
CA THR A 18 9.17 12.22 16.36
C THR A 18 7.68 12.50 16.20
N GLU A 19 7.26 12.98 15.05
CA GLU A 19 5.86 13.37 14.77
C GLU A 19 4.87 12.20 14.90
N LYS A 20 5.29 10.99 14.53
CA LYS A 20 4.45 9.78 14.56
C LYS A 20 5.14 8.66 15.32
N PRO A 21 5.19 8.74 16.66
CA PRO A 21 5.92 7.76 17.47
C PRO A 21 5.18 6.42 17.62
N VAL A 22 3.88 6.38 17.39
CA VAL A 22 3.06 5.16 17.52
C VAL A 22 3.16 4.34 16.24
N LEU A 23 3.45 3.06 16.40
CA LEU A 23 3.50 2.06 15.34
C LEU A 23 2.24 1.20 15.41
N HIS A 24 1.57 1.04 14.26
CA HIS A 24 0.43 0.14 14.10
C HIS A 24 0.69 -0.83 12.95
N ILE A 25 0.70 -2.12 13.25
CA ILE A 25 0.96 -3.20 12.31
C ILE A 25 -0.27 -4.09 12.26
N SER A 26 -0.62 -4.58 11.07
CA SER A 26 -1.64 -5.61 10.89
C SER A 26 -1.02 -6.83 10.19
N LEU A 27 -1.11 -8.00 10.85
CA LEU A 27 -0.71 -9.27 10.27
C LEU A 27 -1.96 -10.06 9.90
N ASN A 28 -2.08 -10.36 8.61
CA ASN A 28 -3.27 -10.93 8.00
C ASN A 28 -2.95 -12.26 7.30
N PRO A 29 -2.92 -13.40 8.00
CA PRO A 29 -2.82 -14.71 7.38
C PRO A 29 -3.95 -14.96 6.37
N SER A 30 -3.80 -15.95 5.50
CA SER A 30 -4.86 -16.34 4.57
C SER A 30 -6.10 -16.80 5.33
N VAL A 31 -7.28 -16.68 4.71
CA VAL A 31 -8.54 -17.26 5.24
C VAL A 31 -8.48 -18.78 5.42
N ASP A 32 -7.58 -19.43 4.67
CA ASP A 32 -7.36 -20.87 4.75
C ASP A 32 -6.44 -21.27 5.91
N ASP A 33 -5.67 -20.32 6.46
CA ASP A 33 -4.75 -20.58 7.57
C ASP A 33 -5.51 -20.71 8.88
N ARG A 34 -5.21 -21.78 9.63
CA ARG A 34 -5.84 -22.07 10.92
C ARG A 34 -4.82 -21.94 12.03
N LEU A 35 -4.67 -20.74 12.57
CA LEU A 35 -3.80 -20.45 13.70
C LEU A 35 -4.60 -20.44 15.02
N THR A 36 -4.02 -20.99 16.07
CA THR A 36 -4.52 -20.83 17.44
C THR A 36 -4.13 -19.44 17.98
N ASP A 37 -4.76 -19.00 19.06
CA ASP A 37 -4.44 -17.72 19.72
C ASP A 37 -2.97 -17.67 20.15
N GLY A 38 -2.42 -18.78 20.66
CA GLY A 38 -1.02 -18.90 21.02
C GLY A 38 -0.08 -18.73 19.82
N GLN A 39 -0.44 -19.29 18.67
CA GLN A 39 0.32 -19.13 17.43
C GLN A 39 0.25 -17.70 16.88
N PHE A 40 -0.91 -17.02 17.01
CA PHE A 40 -1.00 -15.60 16.67
C PHE A 40 -0.11 -14.73 17.56
N ALA A 41 -0.08 -15.01 18.86
CA ALA A 41 0.80 -14.30 19.79
C ALA A 41 2.28 -14.55 19.48
N GLU A 42 2.65 -15.77 19.14
CA GLU A 42 4.02 -16.11 18.74
C GLU A 42 4.41 -15.48 17.41
N LEU A 43 3.52 -15.51 16.42
CA LEU A 43 3.68 -14.86 15.12
C LEU A 43 3.96 -13.35 15.30
N ALA A 44 3.15 -12.68 16.12
CA ALA A 44 3.32 -11.26 16.42
C ALA A 44 4.67 -10.98 17.09
N ARG A 45 5.05 -11.78 18.11
CA ARG A 45 6.31 -11.66 18.82
C ARG A 45 7.52 -11.77 17.88
N GLU A 46 7.51 -12.77 17.00
CA GLU A 46 8.61 -12.98 16.07
C GLU A 46 8.68 -11.91 14.99
N TYR A 47 7.53 -11.45 14.52
CA TYR A 47 7.50 -10.33 13.59
C TYR A 47 8.14 -9.09 14.21
N MET A 48 7.79 -8.75 15.45
CA MET A 48 8.36 -7.62 16.18
C MET A 48 9.88 -7.77 16.34
N GLN A 49 10.38 -8.96 16.66
CA GLN A 49 11.83 -9.22 16.75
C GLN A 49 12.52 -9.02 15.40
N LYS A 50 11.98 -9.58 14.31
CA LYS A 50 12.55 -9.48 12.96
C LYS A 50 12.57 -8.04 12.43
N MET A 51 11.60 -7.24 12.84
CA MET A 51 11.52 -5.83 12.49
C MET A 51 12.39 -4.91 13.36
N GLY A 52 13.01 -5.45 14.42
CA GLY A 52 13.85 -4.68 15.35
C GLY A 52 13.06 -3.97 16.44
N TYR A 53 11.85 -4.39 16.69
CA TYR A 53 10.96 -3.86 17.74
C TYR A 53 10.77 -4.84 18.91
N GLY A 54 11.61 -5.89 19.00
CA GLY A 54 11.46 -6.95 20.00
C GLY A 54 11.54 -6.47 21.46
N ASP A 55 12.32 -5.42 21.72
CA ASP A 55 12.50 -4.83 23.04
C ASP A 55 11.50 -3.70 23.35
N GLN A 56 10.66 -3.35 22.39
CA GLN A 56 9.65 -2.32 22.56
C GLN A 56 8.42 -2.85 23.30
N PRO A 57 7.72 -2.02 24.08
CA PRO A 57 6.40 -2.37 24.59
C PRO A 57 5.43 -2.50 23.42
N TYR A 58 4.64 -3.56 23.39
CA TYR A 58 3.60 -3.73 22.37
C TYR A 58 2.40 -4.47 22.93
N ILE A 59 1.25 -4.26 22.27
CA ILE A 59 0.01 -4.95 22.54
C ILE A 59 -0.45 -5.63 21.27
N VAL A 60 -0.95 -6.84 21.40
CA VAL A 60 -1.51 -7.61 20.29
C VAL A 60 -3.01 -7.75 20.50
N TYR A 61 -3.78 -7.32 19.54
CA TYR A 61 -5.22 -7.49 19.49
C TYR A 61 -5.57 -8.53 18.43
N LEU A 62 -6.23 -9.61 18.83
CA LEU A 62 -6.80 -10.57 17.90
C LEU A 62 -8.18 -10.09 17.47
N HIS A 63 -8.41 -10.00 16.16
CA HIS A 63 -9.66 -9.58 15.55
C HIS A 63 -10.28 -10.72 14.73
N GLU A 64 -11.62 -10.80 14.81
CA GLU A 64 -12.46 -11.78 14.11
C GLU A 64 -13.68 -11.09 13.47
N ASP A 65 -13.54 -9.82 13.12
CA ASP A 65 -14.59 -8.94 12.59
C ASP A 65 -14.77 -9.05 11.06
N ILE A 66 -13.90 -9.80 10.41
CA ILE A 66 -13.96 -10.13 8.99
C ILE A 66 -13.81 -11.65 8.80
N ASP A 67 -14.00 -12.16 7.60
CA ASP A 67 -13.97 -13.61 7.28
C ASP A 67 -12.65 -14.31 7.63
N ARG A 68 -11.62 -13.57 8.01
CA ARG A 68 -10.31 -14.09 8.44
C ARG A 68 -9.92 -13.55 9.81
N ARG A 69 -9.34 -14.40 10.63
CA ARG A 69 -8.69 -13.99 11.87
C ARG A 69 -7.38 -13.25 11.55
N HIS A 70 -7.16 -12.14 12.23
CA HIS A 70 -5.96 -11.31 12.05
C HIS A 70 -5.58 -10.62 13.34
N VAL A 71 -4.33 -10.15 13.42
CA VAL A 71 -3.87 -9.42 14.59
C VAL A 71 -3.42 -8.02 14.26
N HIS A 72 -3.75 -7.10 15.15
CA HIS A 72 -3.21 -5.77 15.19
C HIS A 72 -2.19 -5.65 16.31
N ILE A 73 -1.02 -5.13 16.00
CA ILE A 73 0.05 -4.86 16.95
C ILE A 73 0.19 -3.35 17.07
N VAL A 74 0.09 -2.85 18.29
CA VAL A 74 0.35 -1.42 18.59
C VAL A 74 1.62 -1.34 19.41
N SER A 75 2.56 -0.49 18.98
CA SER A 75 3.86 -0.30 19.61
C SER A 75 4.34 1.14 19.43
N THR A 76 5.59 1.42 19.78
CA THR A 76 6.27 2.70 19.54
C THR A 76 7.57 2.50 18.77
N CYS A 77 7.88 3.43 17.87
CA CYS A 77 9.16 3.45 17.17
C CYS A 77 10.26 4.23 17.89
N VAL A 78 10.00 4.71 19.10
CA VAL A 78 10.95 5.42 19.96
C VAL A 78 11.38 4.50 21.09
N LYS A 79 12.68 4.34 21.28
CA LYS A 79 13.27 3.57 22.40
C LYS A 79 13.17 4.39 23.70
N GLU A 80 13.35 3.72 24.83
CA GLU A 80 13.36 4.37 26.15
C GLU A 80 14.45 5.44 26.30
N ASN A 81 15.57 5.27 25.58
CA ASN A 81 16.65 6.27 25.53
C ASN A 81 16.38 7.46 24.59
N GLY A 82 15.21 7.53 23.98
CA GLY A 82 14.81 8.58 23.03
C GLY A 82 15.28 8.38 21.58
N GLU A 83 16.01 7.31 21.30
CA GLU A 83 16.44 7.00 19.94
C GLU A 83 15.26 6.47 19.10
N LYS A 84 15.07 7.02 17.88
CA LYS A 84 14.09 6.48 16.93
C LYS A 84 14.65 5.21 16.27
N ILE A 85 13.87 4.14 16.28
CA ILE A 85 14.16 2.93 15.51
C ILE A 85 14.06 3.27 14.03
N SER A 86 15.05 2.87 13.24
CA SER A 86 15.12 3.20 11.81
C SER A 86 13.97 2.55 11.03
N ASP A 87 13.27 3.36 10.27
CA ASP A 87 12.26 2.97 9.29
C ASP A 87 12.84 2.77 7.87
N ALA A 88 14.16 2.88 7.73
CA ALA A 88 14.83 2.66 6.46
C ALA A 88 14.54 1.25 5.92
N TYR A 89 14.11 1.19 4.65
CA TYR A 89 13.75 -0.05 3.97
C TYR A 89 12.71 -0.91 4.73
N GLU A 90 11.85 -0.28 5.54
CA GLU A 90 10.88 -0.97 6.41
C GLU A 90 10.02 -1.95 5.60
N TRP A 91 9.53 -1.54 4.44
CA TRP A 91 8.73 -2.42 3.57
C TRP A 91 9.50 -3.67 3.14
N ASN A 92 10.78 -3.54 2.73
CA ASN A 92 11.58 -4.69 2.30
C ASN A 92 11.86 -5.64 3.47
N ARG A 93 12.17 -5.08 4.66
CA ARG A 93 12.37 -5.87 5.89
C ARG A 93 11.11 -6.59 6.30
N SER A 94 9.96 -5.91 6.24
CA SER A 94 8.65 -6.49 6.54
C SER A 94 8.33 -7.64 5.60
N MET A 95 8.49 -7.45 4.29
CA MET A 95 8.26 -8.51 3.31
C MET A 95 9.15 -9.73 3.54
N LYS A 96 10.43 -9.51 3.87
CA LYS A 96 11.35 -10.60 4.21
C LYS A 96 10.89 -11.33 5.47
N ALA A 97 10.56 -10.59 6.52
CA ALA A 97 10.03 -11.15 7.77
C ALA A 97 8.76 -11.98 7.53
N CYS A 98 7.81 -11.46 6.73
CA CYS A 98 6.59 -12.20 6.39
C CYS A 98 6.90 -13.52 5.68
N ARG A 99 7.78 -13.54 4.68
CA ARG A 99 8.16 -14.80 3.98
C ARG A 99 8.80 -15.83 4.90
N GLU A 100 9.65 -15.39 5.82
CA GLU A 100 10.25 -16.29 6.80
C GLU A 100 9.21 -16.86 7.78
N LEU A 101 8.25 -16.03 8.21
CA LEU A 101 7.17 -16.43 9.10
C LEU A 101 6.14 -17.34 8.40
N GLU A 102 5.79 -17.06 7.14
CA GLU A 102 4.96 -17.94 6.32
C GLU A 102 5.56 -19.36 6.27
N ASN A 103 6.86 -19.47 5.98
CA ASN A 103 7.54 -20.76 5.95
C ASN A 103 7.58 -21.45 7.32
N ARG A 104 7.86 -20.69 8.38
CA ARG A 104 7.99 -21.24 9.74
C ARG A 104 6.66 -21.75 10.30
N PHE A 105 5.59 -21.00 10.10
CA PHE A 105 4.25 -21.35 10.60
C PHE A 105 3.44 -22.20 9.62
N GLY A 106 4.02 -22.56 8.47
CA GLY A 106 3.34 -23.33 7.42
C GLY A 106 2.13 -22.60 6.84
N LEU A 107 2.21 -21.25 6.77
CA LEU A 107 1.13 -20.43 6.25
C LEU A 107 1.14 -20.45 4.72
N LYS A 108 -0.02 -20.23 4.15
CA LYS A 108 -0.17 -20.10 2.71
C LYS A 108 0.55 -18.84 2.24
N PRO A 109 1.60 -18.97 1.41
CA PRO A 109 2.32 -17.80 0.93
C PRO A 109 1.39 -16.91 0.14
N VAL A 110 1.43 -15.63 0.39
CA VAL A 110 0.75 -14.66 -0.47
C VAL A 110 1.42 -14.73 -1.83
N ALA A 111 0.68 -15.22 -2.83
CA ALA A 111 1.15 -15.24 -4.21
C ALA A 111 1.69 -13.86 -4.58
N ASP A 112 2.83 -13.84 -5.26
CA ASP A 112 3.40 -12.57 -5.73
C ASP A 112 2.44 -12.01 -6.79
N LYS A 113 1.49 -11.22 -6.34
CA LYS A 113 0.42 -10.64 -7.18
C LYS A 113 0.97 -9.78 -8.32
N ARG A 114 2.29 -9.57 -8.41
CA ARG A 114 2.85 -8.83 -9.54
C ARG A 114 2.51 -9.49 -10.87
N ASN A 115 2.57 -10.82 -10.94
CA ASN A 115 2.25 -11.54 -12.17
C ASN A 115 0.73 -11.76 -12.35
N GLU A 116 0.00 -12.01 -11.27
CA GLU A 116 -1.47 -12.14 -11.32
C GLU A 116 -2.17 -10.81 -11.60
N LEU A 117 -1.56 -9.68 -11.20
CA LEU A 117 -2.12 -8.34 -11.42
C LEU A 117 -1.95 -7.85 -12.87
N LEU A 118 -1.04 -8.43 -13.66
CA LEU A 118 -0.83 -7.99 -15.05
C LEU A 118 -1.94 -8.49 -15.98
N GLU A 119 -2.38 -9.73 -15.87
CA GLU A 119 -3.40 -10.29 -16.78
C GLU A 119 -4.79 -9.66 -16.65
N PRO A 120 -5.37 -9.48 -15.44
CA PRO A 120 -6.68 -8.85 -15.32
C PRO A 120 -6.70 -7.36 -15.68
N TYR A 121 -5.55 -6.66 -15.56
CA TYR A 121 -5.45 -5.22 -15.82
C TYR A 121 -5.02 -4.88 -17.25
N LEU A 122 -4.57 -5.86 -18.03
CA LEU A 122 -4.26 -5.70 -19.45
C LEU A 122 -5.52 -5.72 -20.34
N LYS A 123 -6.70 -5.83 -19.77
CA LYS A 123 -7.96 -5.65 -20.51
C LYS A 123 -8.18 -4.18 -20.82
N LYS A 124 -8.75 -3.93 -22.02
CA LYS A 124 -9.19 -2.58 -22.39
C LYS A 124 -10.19 -2.05 -21.36
N ALA A 125 -10.10 -0.77 -21.07
CA ALA A 125 -11.10 -0.13 -20.23
C ALA A 125 -12.46 -0.17 -20.92
N ASP A 126 -13.51 -0.57 -20.19
CA ASP A 126 -14.87 -0.57 -20.66
C ASP A 126 -15.64 0.57 -19.99
N TYR A 127 -16.06 1.53 -20.80
CA TYR A 127 -16.82 2.69 -20.32
C TYR A 127 -18.25 2.35 -19.89
N ARG A 128 -18.75 1.16 -20.27
CA ARG A 128 -20.09 0.66 -19.90
C ARG A 128 -20.09 0.03 -18.52
N ASP A 129 -18.94 -0.44 -18.06
CA ASP A 129 -18.76 -1.01 -16.73
C ASP A 129 -18.47 0.12 -15.73
N GLY A 130 -19.17 0.12 -14.62
CA GLY A 130 -18.98 1.14 -13.57
C GLY A 130 -17.53 1.15 -13.01
N GLY A 131 -17.13 2.25 -12.36
CA GLY A 131 -15.84 2.33 -11.71
C GLY A 131 -14.67 2.72 -12.63
N VAL A 132 -14.92 3.55 -13.63
CA VAL A 132 -13.94 4.09 -14.60
C VAL A 132 -12.64 4.51 -13.94
N LYS A 133 -12.69 5.24 -12.83
CA LYS A 133 -11.49 5.69 -12.08
C LYS A 133 -10.63 4.50 -11.64
N ARG A 134 -11.26 3.43 -11.16
CA ARG A 134 -10.57 2.22 -10.71
C ARG A 134 -9.94 1.48 -11.90
N GLN A 135 -10.67 1.35 -13.02
CA GLN A 135 -10.15 0.71 -14.22
C GLN A 135 -8.92 1.44 -14.75
N VAL A 136 -9.01 2.77 -14.93
CA VAL A 136 -7.88 3.60 -15.37
C VAL A 136 -6.70 3.49 -14.41
N GLY A 137 -6.94 3.59 -13.10
CA GLY A 137 -5.90 3.46 -12.08
C GLY A 137 -5.17 2.11 -12.11
N ASN A 138 -5.91 1.02 -12.32
CA ASN A 138 -5.35 -0.33 -12.41
C ASN A 138 -4.50 -0.50 -13.68
N ILE A 139 -5.00 -0.03 -14.84
CA ILE A 139 -4.27 -0.08 -16.11
C ILE A 139 -2.98 0.75 -16.01
N LEU A 140 -3.05 1.98 -15.50
CA LEU A 140 -1.86 2.82 -15.28
C LEU A 140 -0.83 2.13 -14.40
N LYS A 141 -1.26 1.56 -13.27
CA LYS A 141 -0.37 0.83 -12.36
C LYS A 141 0.33 -0.33 -13.05
N SER A 142 -0.39 -1.12 -13.86
CA SER A 142 0.17 -2.24 -14.61
C SER A 142 1.16 -1.77 -15.67
N ILE A 143 0.81 -0.73 -16.43
CA ILE A 143 1.68 -0.16 -17.46
C ILE A 143 2.98 0.36 -16.85
N PHE A 144 2.92 1.15 -15.76
CA PHE A 144 4.13 1.66 -15.09
C PHE A 144 4.99 0.57 -14.45
N THR A 145 4.40 -0.57 -14.11
CA THR A 145 5.15 -1.72 -13.56
C THR A 145 5.86 -2.50 -14.66
N ALA A 146 5.20 -2.68 -15.82
CA ALA A 146 5.68 -3.56 -16.89
C ALA A 146 6.55 -2.85 -17.94
N TYR A 147 6.35 -1.55 -18.15
CA TYR A 147 6.97 -0.80 -19.24
C TYR A 147 7.77 0.41 -18.75
N ARG A 148 8.75 0.81 -19.57
CA ARG A 148 9.52 2.05 -19.42
C ARG A 148 9.30 2.91 -20.66
N PHE A 149 9.00 4.18 -20.48
CA PHE A 149 8.74 5.13 -21.55
C PHE A 149 9.83 6.20 -21.56
N GLN A 150 10.29 6.57 -22.74
CA GLN A 150 11.24 7.65 -22.91
C GLN A 150 10.53 8.98 -23.21
N THR A 151 9.35 8.90 -23.82
CA THR A 151 8.57 10.07 -24.23
C THR A 151 7.11 9.96 -23.79
N PHE A 152 6.46 11.12 -23.65
CA PHE A 152 5.02 11.18 -23.42
C PHE A 152 4.22 10.57 -24.59
N GLY A 153 4.73 10.69 -25.82
CA GLY A 153 4.11 10.09 -26.99
C GLY A 153 4.02 8.56 -26.92
N GLU A 154 5.10 7.89 -26.51
CA GLU A 154 5.10 6.44 -26.29
C GLU A 154 4.10 6.02 -25.20
N PHE A 155 4.09 6.76 -24.10
CA PHE A 155 3.15 6.53 -23.02
C PHE A 155 1.70 6.69 -23.46
N SER A 156 1.39 7.78 -24.19
CA SER A 156 0.05 8.04 -24.72
C SER A 156 -0.39 7.00 -25.75
N ALA A 157 0.51 6.57 -26.62
CA ALA A 157 0.25 5.50 -27.60
C ALA A 157 -0.05 4.17 -26.92
N MET A 158 0.68 3.82 -25.86
CA MET A 158 0.39 2.61 -25.07
C MET A 158 -0.99 2.68 -24.43
N LEU A 159 -1.36 3.81 -23.82
CA LEU A 159 -2.66 3.99 -23.19
C LEU A 159 -3.83 3.90 -24.19
N SER A 160 -3.62 4.36 -25.42
CA SER A 160 -4.66 4.27 -26.46
C SER A 160 -5.01 2.81 -26.80
N CYS A 161 -4.07 1.87 -26.66
CA CYS A 161 -4.34 0.44 -26.80
C CYS A 161 -5.35 -0.09 -25.77
N PHE A 162 -5.52 0.63 -24.66
CA PHE A 162 -6.43 0.29 -23.56
C PHE A 162 -7.67 1.19 -23.49
N ASN A 163 -8.02 1.87 -24.58
CA ASN A 163 -9.14 2.81 -24.64
C ASN A 163 -8.99 3.99 -23.66
N ILE A 164 -7.77 4.45 -23.44
CA ILE A 164 -7.46 5.60 -22.57
C ILE A 164 -6.68 6.64 -23.39
N GLU A 165 -7.21 7.83 -23.47
CA GLU A 165 -6.49 9.00 -23.99
C GLU A 165 -5.82 9.74 -22.83
N ALA A 166 -4.54 10.11 -22.98
CA ALA A 166 -3.80 10.93 -22.04
C ALA A 166 -3.46 12.28 -22.64
N LYS A 167 -3.79 13.37 -21.96
CA LYS A 167 -3.48 14.74 -22.37
C LYS A 167 -2.70 15.46 -21.29
N GLN A 168 -1.58 16.07 -21.66
CA GLN A 168 -0.89 16.99 -20.78
C GLN A 168 -1.67 18.29 -20.64
N VAL A 169 -1.89 18.71 -19.41
CA VAL A 169 -2.54 19.98 -19.08
C VAL A 169 -1.60 20.82 -18.23
N ARG A 170 -1.56 22.10 -18.53
CA ARG A 170 -0.84 23.09 -17.75
C ARG A 170 -1.83 24.15 -17.32
N GLY A 171 -1.71 24.61 -16.09
CA GLY A 171 -2.59 25.63 -15.54
C GLY A 171 -1.97 26.30 -14.35
N GLU A 172 -2.71 27.22 -13.75
CA GLU A 172 -2.36 27.91 -12.52
C GLU A 172 -3.51 27.74 -11.54
N PHE A 173 -3.18 27.35 -10.32
CA PHE A 173 -4.14 27.25 -9.23
C PHE A 173 -3.60 28.03 -8.02
N GLU A 174 -4.38 28.97 -7.51
CA GLU A 174 -4.00 29.86 -6.40
C GLU A 174 -2.63 30.51 -6.56
N GLY A 175 -2.30 30.95 -7.79
CA GLY A 175 -1.01 31.60 -8.10
C GLY A 175 0.19 30.63 -8.25
N SER A 176 -0.04 29.33 -8.16
CA SER A 176 1.00 28.30 -8.33
C SER A 176 0.80 27.56 -9.67
N PRO A 177 1.82 27.53 -10.56
CA PRO A 177 1.73 26.79 -11.80
C PRO A 177 1.70 25.29 -11.54
N TYR A 178 0.82 24.55 -12.24
CA TYR A 178 0.82 23.11 -12.20
C TYR A 178 0.93 22.48 -13.60
N ASN A 179 1.56 21.32 -13.64
CA ASN A 179 1.55 20.43 -14.79
C ASN A 179 0.90 19.12 -14.39
N GLY A 180 -0.02 18.62 -15.19
CA GLY A 180 -0.73 17.38 -14.91
C GLY A 180 -1.03 16.59 -16.17
N ILE A 181 -1.56 15.39 -16.02
CA ILE A 181 -2.07 14.56 -17.10
C ILE A 181 -3.54 14.25 -16.81
N VAL A 182 -4.38 14.52 -17.79
CA VAL A 182 -5.79 14.16 -17.77
C VAL A 182 -5.98 12.89 -18.57
N TYR A 183 -6.68 11.91 -17.98
CA TYR A 183 -7.01 10.64 -18.61
C TYR A 183 -8.49 10.62 -18.95
N THR A 184 -8.81 10.27 -20.19
CA THR A 184 -10.18 10.17 -20.71
C THR A 184 -10.39 8.81 -21.31
N LEU A 185 -11.52 8.15 -21.01
CA LEU A 185 -11.88 6.91 -21.69
C LEU A 185 -12.33 7.20 -23.12
N THR A 186 -11.95 6.32 -24.02
CA THR A 186 -12.41 6.32 -25.41
C THR A 186 -13.23 5.08 -25.70
N ASP A 187 -14.10 5.16 -26.72
CA ASP A 187 -14.74 3.97 -27.29
C ASP A 187 -13.74 3.19 -28.18
N ASP A 188 -14.16 2.06 -28.71
CA ASP A 188 -13.31 1.23 -29.58
C ASP A 188 -12.92 1.92 -30.89
N ALA A 189 -13.54 3.03 -31.24
CA ALA A 189 -13.21 3.89 -32.37
C ALA A 189 -12.27 5.06 -31.97
N GLY A 190 -11.82 5.12 -30.72
CA GLY A 190 -10.94 6.15 -30.20
C GLY A 190 -11.64 7.49 -29.89
N ARG A 191 -12.97 7.54 -29.91
CA ARG A 191 -13.71 8.76 -29.61
C ARG A 191 -13.89 8.93 -28.11
N PRO A 192 -13.65 10.12 -27.53
CA PRO A 192 -13.87 10.36 -26.12
C PRO A 192 -15.30 10.04 -25.72
N VAL A 193 -15.46 9.24 -24.67
CA VAL A 193 -16.78 8.93 -24.11
C VAL A 193 -17.01 9.90 -22.96
N SER A 194 -18.13 10.66 -23.07
CA SER A 194 -18.56 11.59 -22.01
C SER A 194 -19.07 10.82 -20.80
N VAL A 195 -18.14 10.34 -19.98
CA VAL A 195 -18.41 9.84 -18.64
C VAL A 195 -17.92 10.92 -17.67
N SER A 196 -18.70 11.19 -16.64
CA SER A 196 -18.40 12.18 -15.59
C SER A 196 -16.90 12.25 -15.30
N TYR A 197 -16.28 13.36 -15.66
CA TYR A 197 -14.83 13.59 -15.64
C TYR A 197 -14.21 13.23 -14.29
N THR A 198 -13.41 12.18 -14.25
CA THR A 198 -12.50 11.92 -13.15
C THR A 198 -11.13 12.43 -13.55
N HIS A 199 -10.82 13.66 -13.17
CA HIS A 199 -9.47 14.20 -13.29
C HIS A 199 -8.56 13.45 -12.33
N LEU A 200 -7.71 12.56 -12.85
CA LEU A 200 -6.57 12.00 -12.15
C LEU A 200 -5.37 12.88 -12.49
N THR A 201 -5.10 13.88 -11.67
CA THR A 201 -3.83 14.61 -11.72
C THR A 201 -2.82 13.82 -10.92
N LEU A 202 -1.83 13.22 -11.57
CA LEU A 202 -0.62 12.74 -10.90
C LEU A 202 0.36 13.92 -10.85
N PRO A 203 0.83 14.34 -9.66
CA PRO A 203 1.90 15.32 -9.58
C PRO A 203 3.16 14.73 -10.20
N THR A 204 3.60 15.27 -11.32
CA THR A 204 4.93 14.99 -11.85
C THR A 204 5.94 15.73 -10.98
N LYS A 205 6.69 14.99 -10.16
CA LYS A 205 7.93 15.56 -9.60
C LYS A 205 8.87 15.87 -10.76
N ALA A 206 9.20 17.14 -10.88
CA ALA A 206 10.30 17.60 -11.71
C ALA A 206 11.64 17.10 -11.16
#